data_221f9a2a7f6bc41ea199784f45845688
#
_entry.id   221f9a2a7f6bc41ea199784f45845688
#
_cell.length_a   1.000
_cell.length_b   1.000
_cell.length_c   1.000
_cell.angle_alpha   90.00
_cell.angle_beta   90.00
_cell.angle_gamma   90.00
#
_symmetry.space_group_name_H-M   'P 1'
#
loop_
_entity.id
_entity.type
_entity.pdbx_description
1 polymer ?
#
loop_
_entity_poly.entity_id
_entity_poly.type
_entity_poly.pdbx_seq_one_letter_code
_entity_poly.pdbx_strand_id
1 'polypeptide(L)'
;AYEYATDESRFQIEASTASEDFAPPGAPVRPGTTQAKLSYETKLTETAALTASAEYVQDRIAGTERANAELGVRRKISETTRRTDALRLSRDLQADADEGTELLWVQNAEWRPESTPGVKLSFDLELPLVGVEQGTLRIGGDYELRDGLRIFGQAELSFGPLGDALTDVQIGAEYRMTEWLTGRSEMTSAVDQGTRVVQGLDGKWELSERVSLRAGLEHSFDLGAADSGLTSLALGAKWTSEDGRWIGEAAFDQTVESAGYTAFTDLGLAGQVSPDLTLLARSRYAFDGRDGADKHRHRLRTGMAYRPKNEARANVLAWYENRLEVNTIRSVDHLWSVAGTWDANPRLRLNGKYAGQYSAQGFENGADATGLMQLVQAGVTGEVIANRLEASV
;
A
#
# COMPACT_ATOMS: atom_id res chain seq x y z
N ALA A 1 -14.98 -1.73 -8.79
CA ALA A 1 -15.09 -3.08 -8.17
C ALA A 1 -16.53 -3.54 -8.18
N TYR A 2 -16.74 -4.80 -8.40
CA TYR A 2 -18.04 -5.49 -8.31
C TYR A 2 -17.87 -6.71 -7.41
N GLU A 3 -18.80 -6.91 -6.49
CA GLU A 3 -18.84 -8.07 -5.59
C GLU A 3 -20.22 -8.69 -5.60
N TYR A 4 -20.25 -10.02 -5.71
CA TYR A 4 -21.45 -10.83 -5.57
C TYR A 4 -21.18 -11.93 -4.55
N ALA A 5 -21.98 -12.02 -3.52
CA ALA A 5 -21.84 -13.01 -2.46
C ALA A 5 -23.17 -13.68 -2.13
N THR A 6 -23.11 -14.99 -1.94
CA THR A 6 -24.19 -15.83 -1.39
C THR A 6 -23.65 -16.57 -0.17
N ASP A 7 -24.47 -17.35 0.49
CA ASP A 7 -24.04 -18.21 1.63
C ASP A 7 -23.01 -19.28 1.21
N GLU A 8 -22.95 -19.63 -0.07
CA GLU A 8 -22.09 -20.69 -0.59
C GLU A 8 -20.97 -20.21 -1.50
N SER A 9 -21.11 -19.02 -2.10
CA SER A 9 -20.15 -18.53 -3.11
C SER A 9 -19.92 -17.05 -2.99
N ARG A 10 -18.67 -16.63 -3.24
CA ARG A 10 -18.26 -15.24 -3.33
C ARG A 10 -17.50 -15.03 -4.63
N PHE A 11 -17.87 -13.99 -5.35
CA PHE A 11 -17.22 -13.57 -6.58
C PHE A 11 -16.91 -12.07 -6.50
N GLN A 12 -15.69 -11.69 -6.89
CA GLN A 12 -15.25 -10.31 -6.87
C GLN A 12 -14.47 -10.00 -8.14
N ILE A 13 -14.77 -8.88 -8.75
CA ILE A 13 -14.00 -8.29 -9.85
C ILE A 13 -13.58 -6.88 -9.47
N GLU A 14 -12.32 -6.60 -9.68
CA GLU A 14 -11.73 -5.27 -9.54
C GLU A 14 -10.97 -4.95 -10.81
N ALA A 15 -11.13 -3.74 -11.32
CA ALA A 15 -10.32 -3.23 -12.42
C ALA A 15 -9.99 -1.77 -12.17
N SER A 16 -8.79 -1.38 -12.49
CA SER A 16 -8.29 -0.02 -12.34
C SER A 16 -7.25 0.27 -13.41
N THR A 17 -7.21 1.50 -13.86
CA THR A 17 -6.19 1.99 -14.78
C THR A 17 -5.82 3.41 -14.43
N ALA A 18 -4.54 3.74 -14.56
CA ALA A 18 -4.02 5.08 -14.41
C ALA A 18 -3.23 5.46 -15.66
N SER A 19 -3.40 6.68 -16.16
CA SER A 19 -2.57 7.19 -17.27
C SER A 19 -1.13 7.41 -16.81
N GLU A 20 -0.18 7.41 -17.74
CA GLU A 20 1.24 7.64 -17.46
C GLU A 20 1.49 9.02 -16.86
N ASP A 21 0.74 10.01 -17.31
CA ASP A 21 0.91 11.42 -16.93
C ASP A 21 0.10 11.82 -15.69
N PHE A 22 -0.84 10.98 -15.22
CA PHE A 22 -1.76 11.37 -14.18
C PHE A 22 -2.12 10.21 -13.24
N ALA A 23 -1.62 10.29 -12.01
CA ALA A 23 -2.16 9.55 -10.88
C ALA A 23 -2.75 10.54 -9.88
N PRO A 24 -4.05 10.50 -9.59
CA PRO A 24 -4.62 11.32 -8.54
C PRO A 24 -3.95 10.97 -7.21
N PRO A 25 -3.62 11.96 -6.37
CA PRO A 25 -3.06 11.70 -5.05
C PRO A 25 -3.97 10.76 -4.25
N GLY A 26 -3.43 9.65 -3.77
CA GLY A 26 -4.19 8.62 -3.08
C GLY A 26 -4.87 7.60 -3.98
N ALA A 27 -4.61 7.61 -5.29
CA ALA A 27 -5.04 6.51 -6.16
C ALA A 27 -4.39 5.19 -5.70
N PRO A 28 -5.14 4.10 -5.65
CA PRO A 28 -4.61 2.79 -5.28
C PRO A 28 -3.69 2.20 -6.37
N VAL A 29 -3.58 2.85 -7.51
CA VAL A 29 -2.87 2.38 -8.70
C VAL A 29 -1.76 3.34 -9.06
N ARG A 30 -0.58 2.83 -9.40
CA ARG A 30 0.57 3.62 -9.87
C ARG A 30 0.30 4.25 -11.25
N PRO A 31 0.92 5.41 -11.58
CA PRO A 31 0.86 5.97 -12.92
C PRO A 31 1.28 4.95 -13.98
N GLY A 32 0.64 4.96 -15.14
CA GLY A 32 0.94 4.04 -16.24
C GLY A 32 0.47 2.61 -16.03
N THR A 33 -0.16 2.27 -14.91
CA THR A 33 -0.57 0.89 -14.60
C THR A 33 -2.03 0.62 -14.96
N THR A 34 -2.28 -0.54 -15.53
CA THR A 34 -3.60 -1.15 -15.65
C THR A 34 -3.59 -2.45 -14.87
N GLN A 35 -4.55 -2.63 -13.99
CA GLN A 35 -4.70 -3.83 -13.18
C GLN A 35 -6.15 -4.32 -13.24
N ALA A 36 -6.30 -5.63 -13.43
CA ALA A 36 -7.57 -6.32 -13.31
C ALA A 36 -7.40 -7.53 -12.42
N LYS A 37 -8.29 -7.73 -11.46
CA LYS A 37 -8.28 -8.85 -10.53
C LYS A 37 -9.66 -9.48 -10.47
N LEU A 38 -9.69 -10.80 -10.54
CA LEU A 38 -10.87 -11.62 -10.37
C LEU A 38 -10.60 -12.61 -9.26
N SER A 39 -11.53 -12.79 -8.34
CA SER A 39 -11.49 -13.83 -7.33
C SER A 39 -12.85 -14.51 -7.23
N TYR A 40 -12.81 -15.82 -7.05
CA TYR A 40 -13.97 -16.66 -6.87
C TYR A 40 -13.69 -17.68 -5.77
N GLU A 41 -14.63 -17.83 -4.87
CA GLU A 41 -14.63 -18.86 -3.84
C GLU A 41 -15.99 -19.49 -3.78
N THR A 42 -16.04 -20.83 -3.76
CA THR A 42 -17.29 -21.56 -3.55
C THR A 42 -17.08 -22.74 -2.60
N LYS A 43 -18.04 -22.93 -1.72
CA LYS A 43 -18.06 -24.02 -0.77
C LYS A 43 -18.37 -25.32 -1.52
N LEU A 44 -17.47 -26.28 -1.45
CA LEU A 44 -17.68 -27.63 -1.99
C LEU A 44 -18.34 -28.56 -0.97
N THR A 45 -17.89 -28.44 0.29
CA THR A 45 -18.41 -29.16 1.45
C THR A 45 -18.32 -28.26 2.67
N GLU A 46 -18.76 -28.73 3.85
CA GLU A 46 -18.59 -27.97 5.10
C GLU A 46 -17.11 -27.72 5.45
N THR A 47 -16.22 -28.54 4.94
CA THR A 47 -14.78 -28.50 5.25
C THR A 47 -13.90 -28.15 4.05
N ALA A 48 -14.47 -27.96 2.87
CA ALA A 48 -13.71 -27.68 1.66
C ALA A 48 -14.34 -26.56 0.83
N ALA A 49 -13.49 -25.69 0.28
CA ALA A 49 -13.86 -24.65 -0.67
C ALA A 49 -12.93 -24.66 -1.88
N LEU A 50 -13.50 -24.47 -3.06
CA LEU A 50 -12.77 -24.17 -4.29
C LEU A 50 -12.45 -22.69 -4.32
N THR A 51 -11.21 -22.35 -4.63
CA THR A 51 -10.74 -20.98 -4.82
C THR A 51 -10.19 -20.81 -6.22
N ALA A 52 -10.53 -19.74 -6.89
CA ALA A 52 -9.94 -19.37 -8.16
C ALA A 52 -9.63 -17.87 -8.16
N SER A 53 -8.47 -17.50 -8.64
CA SER A 53 -8.11 -16.10 -8.83
C SER A 53 -7.42 -15.91 -10.16
N ALA A 54 -7.60 -14.73 -10.74
CA ALA A 54 -6.83 -14.29 -11.89
C ALA A 54 -6.48 -12.82 -11.70
N GLU A 55 -5.25 -12.46 -12.05
CA GLU A 55 -4.75 -11.10 -11.98
C GLU A 55 -4.00 -10.78 -13.27
N TYR A 56 -4.28 -9.60 -13.80
CA TYR A 56 -3.56 -9.02 -14.91
C TYR A 56 -2.99 -7.69 -14.48
N VAL A 57 -1.71 -7.47 -14.74
CA VAL A 57 -1.02 -6.22 -14.46
C VAL A 57 -0.21 -5.82 -15.68
N GLN A 58 -0.46 -4.60 -16.15
CA GLN A 58 0.34 -3.94 -17.17
C GLN A 58 0.93 -2.67 -16.58
N ASP A 59 2.25 -2.53 -16.61
CA ASP A 59 2.98 -1.30 -16.30
C ASP A 59 3.59 -0.75 -17.58
N ARG A 60 2.98 0.29 -18.13
CA ARG A 60 3.40 0.90 -19.39
C ARG A 60 4.70 1.68 -19.25
N ILE A 61 5.02 2.18 -18.04
CA ILE A 61 6.26 2.92 -17.76
C ILE A 61 7.43 1.94 -17.67
N ALA A 62 7.26 0.84 -16.95
CA ALA A 62 8.28 -0.21 -16.86
C ALA A 62 8.33 -1.11 -18.10
N GLY A 63 7.32 -1.03 -18.96
CA GLY A 63 7.20 -1.89 -20.14
C GLY A 63 7.00 -3.36 -19.76
N THR A 64 6.28 -3.66 -18.67
CA THR A 64 6.03 -5.03 -18.22
C THR A 64 4.54 -5.36 -18.28
N GLU A 65 4.24 -6.59 -18.64
CA GLU A 65 2.87 -7.09 -18.74
C GLU A 65 2.81 -8.54 -18.23
N ARG A 66 2.06 -8.78 -17.16
CA ARG A 66 2.00 -10.08 -16.49
C ARG A 66 0.55 -10.51 -16.23
N ALA A 67 0.28 -11.78 -16.46
CA ALA A 67 -0.97 -12.43 -16.10
C ALA A 67 -0.69 -13.59 -15.14
N ASN A 68 -1.43 -13.66 -14.05
CA ASN A 68 -1.38 -14.72 -13.06
C ASN A 68 -2.76 -15.37 -12.95
N ALA A 69 -2.81 -16.69 -12.81
CA ALA A 69 -4.04 -17.40 -12.50
C ALA A 69 -3.73 -18.50 -11.47
N GLU A 70 -4.62 -18.64 -10.49
CA GLU A 70 -4.48 -19.69 -9.47
C GLU A 70 -5.83 -20.40 -9.31
N LEU A 71 -5.79 -21.72 -9.27
CA LEU A 71 -6.92 -22.57 -9.00
C LEU A 71 -6.55 -23.52 -7.85
N GLY A 72 -7.29 -23.49 -6.77
CA GLY A 72 -6.97 -24.24 -5.57
C GLY A 72 -8.16 -24.81 -4.84
N VAL A 73 -7.88 -25.70 -3.93
CA VAL A 73 -8.84 -26.23 -2.99
C VAL A 73 -8.33 -26.00 -1.57
N ARG A 74 -9.07 -25.22 -0.81
CA ARG A 74 -8.83 -24.99 0.62
C ARG A 74 -9.63 -26.01 1.42
N ARG A 75 -8.98 -26.69 2.34
CA ARG A 75 -9.58 -27.73 3.18
C ARG A 75 -9.31 -27.44 4.65
N LYS A 76 -10.33 -27.57 5.47
CA LYS A 76 -10.22 -27.70 6.91
C LYS A 76 -10.04 -29.17 7.23
N ILE A 77 -8.81 -29.59 7.52
CA ILE A 77 -8.47 -31.00 7.81
C ILE A 77 -8.95 -31.36 9.22
N SER A 78 -8.80 -30.43 10.17
CA SER A 78 -9.31 -30.52 11.54
C SER A 78 -9.63 -29.12 12.05
N GLU A 79 -10.08 -28.98 13.28
CA GLU A 79 -10.29 -27.67 13.91
C GLU A 79 -8.99 -26.85 14.00
N THR A 80 -7.87 -27.56 14.05
CA THR A 80 -6.53 -26.99 14.23
C THR A 80 -5.70 -26.93 12.96
N THR A 81 -6.15 -27.56 11.87
CA THR A 81 -5.35 -27.72 10.65
C THR A 81 -6.12 -27.27 9.42
N ARG A 82 -5.54 -26.35 8.69
CA ARG A 82 -6.03 -25.90 7.38
C ARG A 82 -4.95 -26.17 6.33
N ARG A 83 -5.38 -26.52 5.12
CA ARG A 83 -4.49 -26.75 3.99
C ARG A 83 -5.12 -26.21 2.72
N THR A 84 -4.28 -25.64 1.86
CA THR A 84 -4.64 -25.23 0.51
C THR A 84 -3.68 -25.92 -0.47
N ASP A 85 -4.23 -26.51 -1.49
CA ASP A 85 -3.50 -27.08 -2.62
C ASP A 85 -3.96 -26.30 -3.86
N ALA A 86 -3.04 -25.72 -4.62
CA ALA A 86 -3.35 -24.91 -5.78
C ALA A 86 -2.36 -25.14 -6.94
N LEU A 87 -2.83 -24.86 -8.14
CA LEU A 87 -1.99 -24.68 -9.33
C LEU A 87 -1.97 -23.19 -9.64
N ARG A 88 -0.77 -22.62 -9.74
CA ARG A 88 -0.53 -21.22 -10.11
C ARG A 88 0.14 -21.17 -11.46
N LEU A 89 -0.48 -20.49 -12.40
CA LEU A 89 0.06 -20.15 -13.70
C LEU A 89 0.43 -18.67 -13.69
N SER A 90 1.69 -18.38 -14.01
CA SER A 90 2.19 -17.01 -14.21
C SER A 90 2.72 -16.90 -15.62
N ARG A 91 2.43 -15.80 -16.30
CA ARG A 91 2.93 -15.53 -17.64
C ARG A 91 3.36 -14.08 -17.79
N ASP A 92 4.61 -13.90 -18.23
CA ASP A 92 5.07 -12.63 -18.77
C ASP A 92 4.61 -12.56 -20.24
N LEU A 93 3.70 -11.61 -20.53
CA LEU A 93 3.09 -11.49 -21.86
C LEU A 93 4.00 -10.76 -22.87
N GLN A 94 5.13 -10.22 -22.42
CA GLN A 94 6.14 -9.58 -23.27
C GLN A 94 7.32 -10.51 -23.59
N ALA A 95 7.50 -11.59 -22.82
CA ALA A 95 8.50 -12.61 -23.11
C ALA A 95 8.02 -13.54 -24.25
N ASP A 96 8.96 -14.19 -24.91
CA ASP A 96 8.66 -15.24 -25.89
C ASP A 96 7.82 -16.36 -25.23
N ALA A 97 6.95 -16.97 -26.01
CA ALA A 97 5.91 -17.88 -25.50
C ALA A 97 6.46 -19.06 -24.68
N ASP A 98 7.68 -19.47 -24.94
CA ASP A 98 8.31 -20.60 -24.27
C ASP A 98 9.12 -20.20 -23.03
N GLU A 99 9.53 -18.93 -22.90
CA GLU A 99 10.35 -18.43 -21.79
C GLU A 99 9.56 -17.68 -20.71
N GLY A 100 8.36 -17.23 -21.02
CA GLY A 100 7.56 -16.38 -20.13
C GLY A 100 6.47 -17.09 -19.33
N THR A 101 6.35 -18.41 -19.45
CA THR A 101 5.27 -19.16 -18.79
C THR A 101 5.80 -20.03 -17.66
N GLU A 102 5.26 -19.83 -16.46
CA GLU A 102 5.59 -20.59 -15.26
C GLU A 102 4.34 -21.29 -14.72
N LEU A 103 4.45 -22.57 -14.42
CA LEU A 103 3.41 -23.35 -13.74
C LEU A 103 3.99 -23.93 -12.45
N LEU A 104 3.36 -23.61 -11.35
CA LEU A 104 3.73 -24.05 -10.01
C LEU A 104 2.59 -24.85 -9.38
N TRP A 105 2.93 -25.92 -8.68
CA TRP A 105 2.06 -26.49 -7.67
C TRP A 105 2.37 -25.84 -6.34
N VAL A 106 1.36 -25.25 -5.71
CA VAL A 106 1.48 -24.51 -4.46
C VAL A 106 0.71 -25.25 -3.38
N GLN A 107 1.36 -25.47 -2.26
CA GLN A 107 0.73 -26.06 -1.08
C GLN A 107 1.00 -25.20 0.14
N ASN A 108 -0.07 -24.79 0.82
CA ASN A 108 0.02 -24.05 2.08
C ASN A 108 -0.67 -24.86 3.16
N ALA A 109 -0.04 -24.99 4.32
CA ALA A 109 -0.65 -25.60 5.49
C ALA A 109 -0.42 -24.73 6.73
N GLU A 110 -1.43 -24.66 7.57
CA GLU A 110 -1.39 -24.02 8.88
C GLU A 110 -1.85 -25.01 9.93
N TRP A 111 -1.09 -25.12 11.00
CA TRP A 111 -1.40 -26.01 12.12
C TRP A 111 -1.29 -25.27 13.47
N ARG A 112 -2.32 -25.41 14.31
CA ARG A 112 -2.38 -24.89 15.67
C ARG A 112 -2.67 -26.05 16.61
N PRO A 113 -1.64 -26.63 17.24
CA PRO A 113 -1.83 -27.80 18.09
C PRO A 113 -2.70 -27.47 19.32
N GLU A 114 -3.67 -28.31 19.60
CA GLU A 114 -4.58 -28.16 20.77
C GLU A 114 -3.80 -28.24 22.10
N SER A 115 -2.76 -29.06 22.13
CA SER A 115 -1.92 -29.23 23.34
C SER A 115 -1.11 -27.98 23.67
N THR A 116 -0.94 -27.05 22.73
CA THR A 116 -0.12 -25.85 22.88
C THR A 116 -0.80 -24.69 22.15
N PRO A 117 -1.89 -24.13 22.68
CA PRO A 117 -2.72 -23.17 21.95
C PRO A 117 -2.02 -21.88 21.53
N GLY A 118 -0.87 -21.54 22.14
CA GLY A 118 -0.05 -20.41 21.74
C GLY A 118 0.84 -20.67 20.52
N VAL A 119 0.90 -21.91 20.00
CA VAL A 119 1.74 -22.27 18.84
C VAL A 119 0.95 -22.20 17.56
N LYS A 120 1.52 -21.55 16.55
CA LYS A 120 1.08 -21.59 15.17
C LYS A 120 2.25 -22.00 14.29
N LEU A 121 2.08 -23.02 13.46
CA LEU A 121 3.07 -23.46 12.48
C LEU A 121 2.49 -23.25 11.08
N SER A 122 3.35 -22.78 10.16
CA SER A 122 3.03 -22.59 8.74
C SER A 122 4.03 -23.37 7.88
N PHE A 123 3.52 -23.85 6.77
CA PHE A 123 4.28 -24.58 5.78
C PHE A 123 3.79 -24.14 4.41
N ASP A 124 4.71 -23.66 3.58
CA ASP A 124 4.44 -23.22 2.23
C ASP A 124 5.42 -23.91 1.29
N LEU A 125 4.92 -24.61 0.29
CA LEU A 125 5.70 -25.34 -0.70
C LEU A 125 5.28 -24.89 -2.10
N GLU A 126 6.25 -24.49 -2.90
CA GLU A 126 6.08 -24.21 -4.32
C GLU A 126 6.95 -25.17 -5.14
N LEU A 127 6.31 -26.03 -5.90
CA LEU A 127 6.98 -26.99 -6.77
C LEU A 127 6.86 -26.55 -8.23
N PRO A 128 7.97 -26.35 -8.92
CA PRO A 128 7.96 -26.03 -10.34
C PRO A 128 7.48 -27.22 -11.16
N LEU A 129 6.53 -26.97 -12.05
CA LEU A 129 6.03 -27.94 -13.01
C LEU A 129 6.50 -27.60 -14.43
N VAL A 130 6.52 -26.30 -14.77
CA VAL A 130 6.94 -25.77 -16.08
C VAL A 130 7.57 -24.40 -15.89
N GLY A 131 8.63 -24.09 -16.62
CA GLY A 131 9.21 -22.75 -16.79
C GLY A 131 10.04 -22.22 -15.61
N VAL A 132 10.03 -22.90 -14.47
CA VAL A 132 10.82 -22.54 -13.28
C VAL A 132 11.76 -23.69 -12.94
N GLU A 133 13.02 -23.37 -12.70
CA GLU A 133 14.02 -24.37 -12.37
C GLU A 133 14.13 -24.68 -10.88
N GLN A 134 13.65 -23.76 -10.03
CA GLN A 134 13.77 -23.89 -8.57
C GLN A 134 12.41 -23.90 -7.90
N GLY A 135 12.25 -24.84 -6.97
CA GLY A 135 11.14 -24.84 -6.02
C GLY A 135 11.53 -24.15 -4.71
N THR A 136 10.55 -23.77 -3.93
CA THR A 136 10.77 -23.18 -2.61
C THR A 136 9.96 -23.90 -1.54
N LEU A 137 10.58 -24.09 -0.39
CA LEU A 137 9.94 -24.59 0.82
C LEU A 137 10.13 -23.55 1.93
N ARG A 138 9.04 -23.03 2.45
CA ARG A 138 9.06 -22.09 3.57
C ARG A 138 8.39 -22.74 4.77
N ILE A 139 9.09 -22.79 5.88
CA ILE A 139 8.59 -23.28 7.16
C ILE A 139 8.65 -22.14 8.15
N GLY A 140 7.52 -21.82 8.76
CA GLY A 140 7.44 -20.77 9.76
C GLY A 140 6.66 -21.20 10.97
N GLY A 141 6.86 -20.46 12.05
CA GLY A 141 6.09 -20.64 13.26
C GLY A 141 6.13 -19.42 14.15
N ASP A 142 5.11 -19.26 14.93
CA ASP A 142 5.09 -18.35 16.04
C ASP A 142 4.58 -19.04 17.32
N TYR A 143 5.07 -18.58 18.44
CA TYR A 143 4.72 -19.09 19.74
C TYR A 143 4.55 -17.96 20.74
N GLU A 144 3.37 -17.83 21.27
CA GLU A 144 3.09 -16.96 22.42
C GLU A 144 3.48 -17.69 23.70
N LEU A 145 4.71 -17.44 24.17
CA LEU A 145 5.28 -18.12 25.33
C LEU A 145 4.54 -17.77 26.64
N ARG A 146 4.12 -16.52 26.75
CA ARG A 146 3.31 -15.96 27.82
C ARG A 146 2.63 -14.70 27.33
N ASP A 147 1.65 -14.20 28.06
CA ASP A 147 0.97 -12.96 27.68
C ASP A 147 1.97 -11.84 27.41
N GLY A 148 1.94 -11.36 26.19
CA GLY A 148 2.80 -10.31 25.67
C GLY A 148 4.21 -10.71 25.25
N LEU A 149 4.62 -12.00 25.33
CA LEU A 149 5.89 -12.47 24.75
C LEU A 149 5.65 -13.47 23.64
N ARG A 150 5.88 -13.04 22.40
CA ARG A 150 5.80 -13.84 21.19
C ARG A 150 7.19 -14.08 20.64
N ILE A 151 7.49 -15.33 20.30
CA ILE A 151 8.69 -15.73 19.57
C ILE A 151 8.23 -16.21 18.20
N PHE A 152 8.90 -15.81 17.14
CA PHE A 152 8.58 -16.22 15.78
C PHE A 152 9.83 -16.56 14.99
N GLY A 153 9.67 -17.37 13.98
CA GLY A 153 10.75 -17.69 13.07
C GLY A 153 10.24 -18.27 11.76
N GLN A 154 11.05 -18.15 10.74
CA GLN A 154 10.79 -18.66 9.42
C GLN A 154 12.11 -19.07 8.78
N ALA A 155 12.09 -20.15 8.00
CA ALA A 155 13.18 -20.56 7.17
C ALA A 155 12.67 -20.84 5.75
N GLU A 156 13.43 -20.42 4.75
CA GLU A 156 13.16 -20.67 3.34
C GLU A 156 14.30 -21.49 2.75
N LEU A 157 13.95 -22.58 2.10
CA LEU A 157 14.84 -23.48 1.37
C LEU A 157 14.46 -23.43 -0.11
N SER A 158 15.40 -23.05 -0.95
CA SER A 158 15.29 -23.24 -2.40
C SER A 158 15.93 -24.56 -2.82
N PHE A 159 15.29 -25.29 -3.70
CA PHE A 159 15.78 -26.60 -4.19
C PHE A 159 15.54 -26.74 -5.70
N GLY A 160 16.41 -27.45 -6.38
CA GLY A 160 16.31 -27.66 -7.82
C GLY A 160 17.66 -27.98 -8.50
N PRO A 161 17.71 -27.90 -9.83
CA PRO A 161 18.91 -28.27 -10.60
C PRO A 161 20.17 -27.46 -10.26
N LEU A 162 19.99 -26.24 -9.74
CA LEU A 162 21.11 -25.38 -9.32
C LEU A 162 21.64 -25.72 -7.92
N GLY A 163 21.05 -26.72 -7.26
CA GLY A 163 21.39 -27.18 -5.91
C GLY A 163 20.39 -26.69 -4.87
N ASP A 164 20.40 -27.37 -3.73
CA ASP A 164 19.57 -27.01 -2.58
C ASP A 164 20.33 -26.01 -1.72
N ALA A 165 19.65 -24.92 -1.32
CA ALA A 165 20.21 -23.89 -0.46
C ALA A 165 19.18 -23.36 0.52
N LEU A 166 19.60 -23.15 1.77
CA LEU A 166 18.85 -22.37 2.74
C LEU A 166 19.03 -20.90 2.36
N THR A 167 17.98 -20.29 1.79
CA THR A 167 18.07 -18.96 1.19
C THR A 167 17.78 -17.84 2.17
N ASP A 168 16.90 -18.07 3.13
CA ASP A 168 16.50 -17.06 4.14
C ASP A 168 16.20 -17.74 5.48
N VAL A 169 16.64 -17.12 6.57
CA VAL A 169 16.27 -17.50 7.94
C VAL A 169 15.93 -16.22 8.72
N GLN A 170 14.76 -16.20 9.28
CA GLN A 170 14.29 -15.13 10.15
C GLN A 170 13.96 -15.71 11.53
N ILE A 171 14.46 -15.08 12.58
CA ILE A 171 14.11 -15.40 13.97
C ILE A 171 13.90 -14.10 14.70
N GLY A 172 12.84 -14.02 15.49
CA GLY A 172 12.55 -12.83 16.24
C GLY A 172 11.73 -13.07 17.50
N ALA A 173 11.71 -12.05 18.32
CA ALA A 173 10.89 -11.97 19.50
C ALA A 173 10.24 -10.60 19.61
N GLU A 174 9.00 -10.59 20.02
CA GLU A 174 8.23 -9.39 20.34
C GLU A 174 7.78 -9.49 21.78
N TYR A 175 7.99 -8.43 22.53
CA TYR A 175 7.63 -8.36 23.94
C TYR A 175 6.84 -7.11 24.26
N ARG A 176 5.61 -7.28 24.71
CA ARG A 176 4.77 -6.20 25.25
C ARG A 176 5.26 -5.86 26.65
N MET A 177 6.04 -4.79 26.76
CA MET A 177 6.60 -4.33 28.04
C MET A 177 5.52 -3.72 28.94
N THR A 178 4.59 -2.99 28.32
CA THR A 178 3.39 -2.42 28.95
C THR A 178 2.22 -2.45 27.96
N GLU A 179 1.03 -2.01 28.36
CA GLU A 179 -0.11 -1.89 27.44
C GLU A 179 0.14 -0.94 26.23
N TRP A 180 1.12 -0.06 26.38
CA TRP A 180 1.42 0.98 25.41
C TRP A 180 2.82 0.89 24.81
N LEU A 181 3.67 -0.05 25.24
CA LEU A 181 5.06 -0.19 24.77
C LEU A 181 5.40 -1.64 24.41
N THR A 182 5.83 -1.84 23.17
CA THR A 182 6.26 -3.14 22.63
C THR A 182 7.71 -3.04 22.18
N GLY A 183 8.54 -4.00 22.58
CA GLY A 183 9.89 -4.21 22.08
C GLY A 183 9.91 -5.33 21.05
N ARG A 184 10.74 -5.20 20.01
CA ARG A 184 10.99 -6.22 18.99
C ARG A 184 12.48 -6.41 18.79
N SER A 185 12.89 -7.64 18.66
CA SER A 185 14.23 -8.01 18.19
C SER A 185 14.11 -9.10 17.14
N GLU A 186 14.78 -8.92 16.01
CA GLU A 186 14.71 -9.81 14.89
C GLU A 186 16.08 -9.96 14.25
N MET A 187 16.39 -11.16 13.80
CA MET A 187 17.56 -11.47 12.99
C MET A 187 17.10 -12.14 11.70
N THR A 188 17.53 -11.60 10.59
CA THR A 188 17.30 -12.18 9.25
C THR A 188 18.65 -12.48 8.63
N SER A 189 18.81 -13.68 8.10
CA SER A 189 20.00 -14.11 7.38
C SER A 189 19.62 -14.60 6.00
N ALA A 190 20.11 -13.94 4.96
CA ALA A 190 19.92 -14.33 3.58
C ALA A 190 21.28 -14.61 2.91
N VAL A 191 21.33 -15.62 2.04
CA VAL A 191 22.58 -16.10 1.43
C VAL A 191 23.32 -14.99 0.70
N ASP A 192 22.60 -14.14 -0.04
CA ASP A 192 23.19 -13.08 -0.88
C ASP A 192 23.31 -11.73 -0.18
N GLN A 193 22.67 -11.55 0.99
CA GLN A 193 22.57 -10.25 1.68
C GLN A 193 23.26 -10.23 3.05
N GLY A 194 23.72 -11.41 3.52
CA GLY A 194 24.33 -11.55 4.84
C GLY A 194 23.29 -11.61 5.96
N THR A 195 23.74 -11.34 7.17
CA THR A 195 22.88 -11.40 8.37
C THR A 195 22.62 -10.01 8.91
N ARG A 196 21.34 -9.64 8.99
CA ARG A 196 20.85 -8.37 9.52
C ARG A 196 20.16 -8.57 10.85
N VAL A 197 20.44 -7.69 11.80
CA VAL A 197 19.75 -7.62 13.09
C VAL A 197 18.93 -6.34 13.13
N VAL A 198 17.70 -6.45 13.58
CA VAL A 198 16.77 -5.34 13.77
C VAL A 198 16.32 -5.34 15.22
N GLN A 199 16.40 -4.20 15.88
CA GLN A 199 15.88 -3.98 17.22
C GLN A 199 14.97 -2.77 17.22
N GLY A 200 13.79 -2.89 17.79
CA GLY A 200 12.77 -1.85 17.75
C GLY A 200 12.04 -1.70 19.07
N LEU A 201 11.57 -0.48 19.28
CA LEU A 201 10.61 -0.12 20.33
C LEU A 201 9.47 0.64 19.65
N ASP A 202 8.25 0.22 19.91
CA ASP A 202 7.03 0.88 19.42
C ASP A 202 6.11 1.20 20.61
N GLY A 203 5.70 2.45 20.69
CA GLY A 203 4.81 2.94 21.73
C GLY A 203 3.58 3.64 21.16
N LYS A 204 2.43 3.34 21.76
CA LYS A 204 1.15 3.99 21.45
C LYS A 204 0.46 4.40 22.75
N TRP A 205 0.22 5.70 22.88
CA TRP A 205 -0.40 6.29 24.08
C TRP A 205 -1.71 6.94 23.70
N GLU A 206 -2.77 6.51 24.32
CA GLU A 206 -4.07 7.15 24.28
C GLU A 206 -4.14 8.14 25.47
N LEU A 207 -3.74 9.40 25.25
CA LEU A 207 -3.75 10.42 26.30
C LEU A 207 -5.16 10.82 26.71
N SER A 208 -6.10 10.70 25.79
CA SER A 208 -7.54 10.87 26.00
C SER A 208 -8.27 10.22 24.83
N GLU A 209 -9.61 10.17 24.89
CA GLU A 209 -10.45 9.74 23.76
C GLU A 209 -10.21 10.57 22.47
N ARG A 210 -9.54 11.70 22.58
CA ARG A 210 -9.33 12.66 21.49
C ARG A 210 -7.89 12.85 21.07
N VAL A 211 -6.95 12.38 21.86
CA VAL A 211 -5.51 12.55 21.60
C VAL A 211 -4.79 11.25 21.73
N SER A 212 -4.18 10.79 20.66
CA SER A 212 -3.28 9.66 20.65
C SER A 212 -1.89 10.06 20.14
N LEU A 213 -0.87 9.47 20.75
CA LEU A 213 0.52 9.61 20.36
C LEU A 213 1.08 8.24 20.00
N ARG A 214 2.04 8.22 19.09
CA ARG A 214 2.87 7.06 18.81
C ARG A 214 4.34 7.49 18.71
N ALA A 215 5.23 6.61 19.12
CA ALA A 215 6.65 6.75 18.89
C ALA A 215 7.25 5.38 18.59
N GLY A 216 8.11 5.31 17.57
CA GLY A 216 8.86 4.13 17.21
C GLY A 216 10.34 4.47 17.10
N LEU A 217 11.17 3.58 17.58
CA LEU A 217 12.62 3.63 17.40
C LEU A 217 13.06 2.27 16.88
N GLU A 218 13.73 2.24 15.76
CA GLU A 218 14.30 1.02 15.19
C GLU A 218 15.77 1.23 14.89
N HIS A 219 16.59 0.26 15.25
CA HIS A 219 17.98 0.19 14.87
C HIS A 219 18.26 -1.13 14.17
N SER A 220 18.88 -1.08 13.01
CA SER A 220 19.28 -2.27 12.27
C SER A 220 20.75 -2.17 11.84
N PHE A 221 21.42 -3.31 11.79
CA PHE A 221 22.80 -3.42 11.34
C PHE A 221 23.07 -4.80 10.75
N ASP A 222 23.99 -4.86 9.81
CA ASP A 222 24.41 -6.12 9.19
C ASP A 222 25.63 -6.67 9.95
N LEU A 223 25.55 -7.95 10.34
CA LEU A 223 26.67 -8.63 11.01
C LEU A 223 27.82 -8.83 10.01
N GLY A 224 28.97 -8.27 10.35
CA GLY A 224 30.18 -8.40 9.52
C GLY A 224 30.41 -7.25 8.54
N ALA A 225 29.49 -6.33 8.38
CA ALA A 225 29.68 -5.11 7.59
C ALA A 225 29.95 -3.92 8.52
N ALA A 226 31.11 -3.29 8.35
CA ALA A 226 31.41 -2.02 9.03
C ALA A 226 30.47 -0.94 8.42
N ASP A 227 29.93 -0.07 9.28
CA ASP A 227 29.11 1.08 8.89
C ASP A 227 27.74 0.75 8.23
N SER A 228 27.16 -0.45 8.48
CA SER A 228 25.83 -0.81 7.99
C SER A 228 24.68 -0.37 8.90
N GLY A 229 24.97 0.34 9.97
CA GLY A 229 23.96 0.77 10.95
C GLY A 229 22.94 1.75 10.37
N LEU A 230 21.64 1.43 10.54
CA LEU A 230 20.54 2.29 10.19
C LEU A 230 19.68 2.48 11.44
N THR A 231 19.41 3.73 11.79
CA THR A 231 18.54 4.08 12.92
C THR A 231 17.36 4.89 12.40
N SER A 232 16.16 4.43 12.70
CA SER A 232 14.91 5.11 12.33
C SER A 232 14.15 5.55 13.58
N LEU A 233 13.68 6.78 13.57
CA LEU A 233 12.79 7.35 14.57
C LEU A 233 11.49 7.74 13.89
N ALA A 234 10.37 7.26 14.41
CA ALA A 234 9.03 7.61 13.96
C ALA A 234 8.24 8.23 15.13
N LEU A 235 7.65 9.39 14.91
CA LEU A 235 6.75 10.05 15.87
C LEU A 235 5.43 10.35 15.19
N GLY A 236 4.33 10.21 15.91
CA GLY A 236 3.01 10.53 15.41
C GLY A 236 2.09 11.07 16.49
N ALA A 237 1.19 11.95 16.07
CA ALA A 237 0.13 12.47 16.92
C ALA A 237 -1.17 12.56 16.12
N LYS A 238 -2.27 12.22 16.76
CA LYS A 238 -3.61 12.42 16.23
C LYS A 238 -4.44 13.14 17.27
N TRP A 239 -5.19 14.12 16.80
CA TRP A 239 -6.09 14.90 17.63
C TRP A 239 -7.45 15.04 16.97
N THR A 240 -8.51 15.00 17.78
CA THR A 240 -9.89 15.27 17.35
C THR A 240 -10.49 16.32 18.28
N SER A 241 -11.16 17.33 17.71
CA SER A 241 -11.83 18.37 18.50
C SER A 241 -12.98 17.79 19.33
N GLU A 242 -13.42 18.56 20.32
CA GLU A 242 -14.50 18.15 21.23
C GLU A 242 -15.82 17.85 20.52
N ASP A 243 -16.15 18.62 19.52
CA ASP A 243 -17.35 18.45 18.70
C ASP A 243 -17.15 17.46 17.54
N GLY A 244 -15.97 16.81 17.41
CA GLY A 244 -15.62 15.88 16.35
C GLY A 244 -15.48 16.51 14.95
N ARG A 245 -15.57 17.84 14.85
CA ARG A 245 -15.55 18.54 13.56
C ARG A 245 -14.17 18.72 12.98
N TRP A 246 -13.14 18.70 13.81
CA TRP A 246 -11.76 18.90 13.41
C TRP A 246 -10.92 17.69 13.75
N ILE A 247 -10.10 17.27 12.81
CA ILE A 247 -9.13 16.19 12.97
C ILE A 247 -7.77 16.73 12.53
N GLY A 248 -6.79 16.62 13.42
CA GLY A 248 -5.39 16.95 13.16
C GLY A 248 -4.53 15.69 13.23
N GLU A 249 -3.56 15.57 12.34
CA GLU A 249 -2.58 14.50 12.32
C GLU A 249 -1.20 15.11 12.10
N ALA A 250 -0.21 14.61 12.84
CA ALA A 250 1.19 14.94 12.64
C ALA A 250 2.02 13.66 12.64
N ALA A 251 2.96 13.57 11.72
CA ALA A 251 3.95 12.50 11.67
C ALA A 251 5.32 13.10 11.38
N PHE A 252 6.32 12.53 12.01
CA PHE A 252 7.73 12.81 11.78
C PHE A 252 8.47 11.48 11.73
N ASP A 253 9.23 11.26 10.67
CA ASP A 253 10.08 10.10 10.49
C ASP A 253 11.49 10.59 10.17
N GLN A 254 12.50 9.99 10.79
CA GLN A 254 13.90 10.27 10.53
C GLN A 254 14.64 8.94 10.43
N THR A 255 15.48 8.82 9.42
CA THR A 255 16.40 7.68 9.26
C THR A 255 17.82 8.20 9.15
N VAL A 256 18.71 7.63 9.95
CA VAL A 256 20.15 7.94 9.99
C VAL A 256 20.92 6.70 9.57
N GLU A 257 21.82 6.87 8.63
CA GLU A 257 22.71 5.83 8.11
C GLU A 257 24.12 6.40 7.88
N SER A 258 25.08 5.58 7.54
CA SER A 258 26.48 6.03 7.30
C SER A 258 26.59 7.07 6.16
N ALA A 259 25.75 6.98 5.16
CA ALA A 259 25.72 7.92 4.02
C ALA A 259 25.07 9.28 4.35
N GLY A 260 24.46 9.44 5.53
CA GLY A 260 23.77 10.65 5.95
C GLY A 260 22.42 10.38 6.60
N TYR A 261 21.46 11.30 6.45
CA TYR A 261 20.15 11.12 7.05
C TYR A 261 19.04 11.58 6.14
N THR A 262 17.87 10.99 6.33
CA THR A 262 16.62 11.45 5.72
C THR A 262 15.65 11.86 6.82
N ALA A 263 14.81 12.86 6.54
CA ALA A 263 13.74 13.26 7.44
C ALA A 263 12.46 13.53 6.67
N PHE A 264 11.35 13.15 7.23
CA PHE A 264 10.02 13.35 6.66
C PHE A 264 9.07 13.88 7.72
N THR A 265 8.29 14.90 7.36
CA THR A 265 7.22 15.45 8.21
C THR A 265 5.92 15.50 7.41
N ASP A 266 4.84 15.04 8.00
CA ASP A 266 3.49 15.10 7.44
C ASP A 266 2.54 15.72 8.48
N LEU A 267 1.96 16.87 8.14
CA LEU A 267 1.00 17.57 8.97
C LEU A 267 -0.32 17.67 8.22
N GLY A 268 -1.37 17.13 8.79
CA GLY A 268 -2.71 17.11 8.22
C GLY A 268 -3.74 17.80 9.13
N LEU A 269 -4.64 18.56 8.55
CA LEU A 269 -5.79 19.14 9.22
C LEU A 269 -7.01 19.00 8.33
N ALA A 270 -8.08 18.44 8.86
CA ALA A 270 -9.38 18.38 8.23
C ALA A 270 -10.42 18.97 9.19
N GLY A 271 -11.29 19.84 8.71
CA GLY A 271 -12.26 20.50 9.58
C GLY A 271 -13.56 20.84 8.88
N GLN A 272 -14.67 20.52 9.54
CA GLN A 272 -16.01 20.89 9.11
C GLN A 272 -16.37 22.27 9.66
N VAL A 273 -16.26 23.31 8.81
CA VAL A 273 -16.58 24.70 9.17
C VAL A 273 -18.07 24.91 9.30
N SER A 274 -18.84 24.25 8.43
CA SER A 274 -20.30 24.21 8.50
C SER A 274 -20.79 22.81 8.15
N PRO A 275 -22.08 22.49 8.31
CA PRO A 275 -22.63 21.21 7.89
C PRO A 275 -22.34 20.85 6.43
N ASP A 276 -22.12 21.85 5.59
CA ASP A 276 -21.99 21.72 4.14
C ASP A 276 -20.55 21.97 3.65
N LEU A 277 -19.66 22.50 4.50
CA LEU A 277 -18.32 22.92 4.09
C LEU A 277 -17.25 22.27 4.96
N THR A 278 -16.34 21.55 4.32
CA THR A 278 -15.14 20.99 4.93
C THR A 278 -13.88 21.64 4.35
N LEU A 279 -12.96 22.02 5.20
CA LEU A 279 -11.63 22.49 4.83
C LEU A 279 -10.61 21.37 5.05
N LEU A 280 -9.61 21.34 4.18
CA LEU A 280 -8.51 20.38 4.19
C LEU A 280 -7.19 21.13 4.05
N ALA A 281 -6.21 20.79 4.85
CA ALA A 281 -4.83 21.27 4.69
C ALA A 281 -3.85 20.11 4.97
N ARG A 282 -2.82 20.01 4.17
CA ARG A 282 -1.74 19.04 4.39
C ARG A 282 -0.42 19.63 3.97
N SER A 283 0.56 19.54 4.85
CA SER A 283 1.94 19.95 4.59
C SER A 283 2.84 18.74 4.73
N ARG A 284 3.64 18.47 3.71
CA ARG A 284 4.65 17.42 3.70
C ARG A 284 6.00 18.04 3.42
N TYR A 285 6.96 17.69 4.23
CA TYR A 285 8.35 18.06 4.02
C TYR A 285 9.22 16.80 4.04
N ALA A 286 10.09 16.66 3.07
CA ALA A 286 11.08 15.60 3.01
C ALA A 286 12.46 16.22 2.79
N PHE A 287 13.41 15.73 3.55
CA PHE A 287 14.81 16.04 3.44
C PHE A 287 15.60 14.75 3.16
N ASP A 288 16.55 14.80 2.24
CA ASP A 288 17.49 13.73 1.95
C ASP A 288 18.90 14.33 1.87
N GLY A 289 19.71 14.10 2.90
CA GLY A 289 21.09 14.55 3.04
C GLY A 289 22.12 13.44 2.87
N ARG A 290 21.76 12.39 2.13
CA ARG A 290 22.69 11.32 1.76
C ARG A 290 23.59 11.75 0.59
N ASP A 291 24.74 11.13 0.50
CA ASP A 291 25.71 11.35 -0.60
C ASP A 291 26.18 12.79 -0.78
N GLY A 292 26.07 13.61 0.27
CA GLY A 292 26.57 14.99 0.26
C GLY A 292 25.77 15.98 -0.58
N ALA A 293 24.58 15.58 -1.04
CA ALA A 293 23.69 16.45 -1.79
C ALA A 293 22.37 16.66 -1.03
N ASP A 294 22.19 17.84 -0.45
CA ASP A 294 20.98 18.20 0.27
C ASP A 294 19.80 18.34 -0.71
N LYS A 295 18.81 17.47 -0.57
CA LYS A 295 17.57 17.51 -1.34
C LYS A 295 16.41 17.84 -0.42
N HIS A 296 15.71 18.91 -0.72
CA HIS A 296 14.52 19.34 0.02
C HIS A 296 13.30 19.25 -0.88
N ARG A 297 12.24 18.66 -0.36
CA ARG A 297 10.92 18.64 -1.00
C ARG A 297 9.87 19.13 -0.02
N HIS A 298 9.16 20.16 -0.38
CA HIS A 298 8.04 20.66 0.38
C HIS A 298 6.78 20.65 -0.47
N ARG A 299 5.69 20.16 0.08
CA ARG A 299 4.39 20.10 -0.56
C ARG A 299 3.34 20.61 0.40
N LEU A 300 2.75 21.74 0.07
CA LEU A 300 1.61 22.30 0.81
C LEU A 300 0.36 22.17 -0.05
N ARG A 301 -0.63 21.47 0.45
CA ARG A 301 -1.94 21.33 -0.19
C ARG A 301 -3.02 21.88 0.73
N THR A 302 -3.86 22.73 0.18
CA THR A 302 -5.08 23.24 0.85
C THR A 302 -6.27 22.99 -0.05
N GLY A 303 -7.43 22.76 0.52
CA GLY A 303 -8.62 22.48 -0.24
C GLY A 303 -9.89 22.70 0.55
N MET A 304 -11.00 22.72 -0.18
CA MET A 304 -12.33 22.75 0.40
C MET A 304 -13.27 21.83 -0.37
N ALA A 305 -14.15 21.16 0.37
CA ALA A 305 -15.24 20.38 -0.17
C ALA A 305 -16.57 20.98 0.30
N TYR A 306 -17.41 21.34 -0.65
CA TYR A 306 -18.75 21.85 -0.39
C TYR A 306 -19.78 20.83 -0.85
N ARG A 307 -20.64 20.41 0.06
CA ARG A 307 -21.74 19.46 -0.19
C ARG A 307 -22.93 19.80 0.69
N PRO A 308 -23.94 20.50 0.15
CA PRO A 308 -25.14 20.87 0.91
C PRO A 308 -25.93 19.63 1.33
N LYS A 309 -26.21 19.51 2.63
CA LYS A 309 -26.93 18.36 3.22
C LYS A 309 -28.42 18.36 2.87
N ASN A 310 -29.01 19.54 2.77
CA ASN A 310 -30.46 19.67 2.55
C ASN A 310 -30.87 19.60 1.08
N GLU A 311 -29.92 19.85 0.17
CA GLU A 311 -30.12 19.74 -1.27
C GLU A 311 -28.86 19.08 -1.86
N ALA A 312 -28.80 17.75 -1.89
CA ALA A 312 -27.64 16.99 -2.41
C ALA A 312 -27.43 17.18 -3.94
N ARG A 313 -27.87 18.33 -4.49
CA ARG A 313 -27.83 18.62 -5.93
C ARG A 313 -26.49 19.16 -6.41
N ALA A 314 -25.65 19.63 -5.51
CA ALA A 314 -24.35 20.18 -5.89
C ALA A 314 -23.23 19.64 -5.00
N ASN A 315 -22.12 19.30 -5.62
CA ASN A 315 -20.88 19.00 -4.91
C ASN A 315 -19.76 19.79 -5.59
N VAL A 316 -18.92 20.45 -4.80
CA VAL A 316 -17.76 21.16 -5.31
C VAL A 316 -16.54 20.78 -4.48
N LEU A 317 -15.48 20.40 -5.16
CA LEU A 317 -14.14 20.19 -4.60
C LEU A 317 -13.18 21.18 -5.24
N ALA A 318 -12.57 22.02 -4.42
CA ALA A 318 -11.50 22.91 -4.86
C ALA A 318 -10.24 22.63 -4.05
N TRP A 319 -9.09 22.61 -4.70
CA TRP A 319 -7.81 22.48 -4.02
C TRP A 319 -6.72 23.25 -4.75
N TYR A 320 -5.72 23.66 -3.97
CA TYR A 320 -4.49 24.26 -4.41
C TYR A 320 -3.32 23.52 -3.77
N GLU A 321 -2.26 23.31 -4.53
CA GLU A 321 -1.04 22.67 -4.07
C GLU A 321 0.16 23.46 -4.54
N ASN A 322 1.08 23.74 -3.62
CA ASN A 322 2.41 24.26 -3.91
C ASN A 322 3.42 23.13 -3.65
N ARG A 323 4.28 22.90 -4.61
CA ARG A 323 5.44 22.00 -4.51
C ARG A 323 6.70 22.80 -4.68
N LEU A 324 7.62 22.62 -3.77
CA LEU A 324 8.98 23.14 -3.84
C LEU A 324 9.95 21.97 -3.78
N GLU A 325 10.80 21.85 -4.76
CA GLU A 325 11.92 20.92 -4.75
C GLU A 325 13.22 21.70 -4.94
N VAL A 326 14.17 21.45 -4.04
CA VAL A 326 15.49 22.04 -4.07
C VAL A 326 16.51 20.91 -4.03
N ASN A 327 17.25 20.78 -5.08
CA ASN A 327 18.44 19.94 -5.22
C ASN A 327 19.47 20.76 -6.06
N THR A 328 20.16 20.17 -6.99
CA THR A 328 20.95 20.91 -8.01
C THR A 328 20.10 21.85 -8.87
N ILE A 329 18.81 21.63 -8.92
CA ILE A 329 17.83 22.46 -9.62
C ILE A 329 16.75 22.85 -8.63
N ARG A 330 16.37 24.13 -8.59
CA ARG A 330 15.21 24.58 -7.82
C ARG A 330 13.97 24.55 -8.71
N SER A 331 12.98 23.77 -8.30
CA SER A 331 11.67 23.67 -8.98
C SER A 331 10.56 24.14 -8.06
N VAL A 332 9.65 24.94 -8.59
CA VAL A 332 8.42 25.36 -7.90
C VAL A 332 7.25 25.08 -8.81
N ASP A 333 6.30 24.28 -8.33
CA ASP A 333 5.06 23.99 -9.02
C ASP A 333 3.86 24.49 -8.22
N HIS A 334 2.96 25.17 -8.91
CA HIS A 334 1.65 25.56 -8.40
C HIS A 334 0.58 24.80 -9.18
N LEU A 335 -0.20 23.99 -8.46
CA LEU A 335 -1.29 23.21 -9.04
C LEU A 335 -2.60 23.64 -8.41
N TRP A 336 -3.66 23.70 -9.21
CA TRP A 336 -5.00 23.97 -8.71
C TRP A 336 -6.04 23.17 -9.47
N SER A 337 -7.13 22.88 -8.81
CA SER A 337 -8.27 22.24 -9.43
C SER A 337 -9.55 22.65 -8.74
N VAL A 338 -10.57 22.91 -9.53
CA VAL A 338 -11.94 23.05 -9.09
C VAL A 338 -12.77 22.06 -9.89
N ALA A 339 -13.45 21.15 -9.22
CA ALA A 339 -14.34 20.17 -9.84
C ALA A 339 -15.68 20.21 -9.14
N GLY A 340 -16.75 20.06 -9.91
CA GLY A 340 -18.09 20.09 -9.36
C GLY A 340 -19.05 19.20 -10.15
N THR A 341 -20.07 18.77 -9.44
CA THR A 341 -21.24 18.11 -10.03
C THR A 341 -22.50 18.83 -9.60
N TRP A 342 -23.46 18.91 -10.49
CA TRP A 342 -24.75 19.48 -10.20
C TRP A 342 -25.88 18.64 -10.83
N ASP A 343 -26.77 18.15 -9.97
CA ASP A 343 -27.97 17.43 -10.40
C ASP A 343 -29.06 18.45 -10.72
N ALA A 344 -29.16 18.81 -12.01
CA ALA A 344 -30.15 19.77 -12.49
C ALA A 344 -31.59 19.28 -12.24
N ASN A 345 -31.79 17.97 -12.33
CA ASN A 345 -32.99 17.24 -11.94
C ASN A 345 -32.63 15.77 -11.67
N PRO A 346 -33.57 14.90 -11.19
CA PRO A 346 -33.27 13.49 -10.90
C PRO A 346 -32.71 12.67 -12.06
N ARG A 347 -32.85 13.17 -13.31
CA ARG A 347 -32.41 12.47 -14.50
C ARG A 347 -31.25 13.12 -15.24
N LEU A 348 -30.80 14.30 -14.76
CA LEU A 348 -29.76 15.06 -15.46
C LEU A 348 -28.70 15.56 -14.47
N ARG A 349 -27.49 15.10 -14.64
CA ARG A 349 -26.30 15.55 -13.92
C ARG A 349 -25.34 16.27 -14.85
N LEU A 350 -24.90 17.43 -14.44
CA LEU A 350 -23.82 18.17 -15.06
C LEU A 350 -22.56 17.99 -14.23
N ASN A 351 -21.42 17.82 -14.87
CA ASN A 351 -20.13 17.80 -14.23
C ASN A 351 -19.17 18.77 -14.93
N GLY A 352 -18.26 19.33 -14.17
CA GLY A 352 -17.24 20.24 -14.70
C GLY A 352 -15.97 20.17 -13.87
N LYS A 353 -14.84 20.35 -14.55
CA LYS A 353 -13.54 20.45 -13.91
C LYS A 353 -12.71 21.49 -14.64
N TYR A 354 -12.08 22.36 -13.85
CA TYR A 354 -10.99 23.21 -14.29
C TYR A 354 -9.77 22.87 -13.44
N ALA A 355 -8.64 22.64 -14.09
CA ALA A 355 -7.38 22.38 -13.42
C ALA A 355 -6.24 23.09 -14.15
N GLY A 356 -5.19 23.44 -13.42
CA GLY A 356 -4.02 24.04 -14.00
C GLY A 356 -2.76 23.74 -13.21
N GLN A 357 -1.64 23.89 -13.89
CA GLN A 357 -0.31 23.79 -13.31
C GLN A 357 0.54 24.93 -13.89
N TYR A 358 1.22 25.64 -13.01
CA TYR A 358 2.31 26.53 -13.33
C TYR A 358 3.59 25.97 -12.73
N SER A 359 4.61 25.80 -13.56
CA SER A 359 5.92 25.27 -13.15
C SER A 359 7.00 26.31 -13.46
N ALA A 360 7.92 26.49 -12.51
CA ALA A 360 9.11 27.29 -12.68
C ALA A 360 10.33 26.51 -12.21
N GLN A 361 11.37 26.45 -13.05
CA GLN A 361 12.62 25.77 -12.75
C GLN A 361 13.77 26.73 -12.94
N GLY A 362 14.63 26.87 -11.93
CA GLY A 362 15.86 27.63 -11.99
C GLY A 362 17.07 26.72 -12.04
N PHE A 363 17.93 26.90 -13.00
CA PHE A 363 19.14 26.12 -13.20
C PHE A 363 20.37 26.86 -12.64
N GLU A 364 21.41 26.14 -12.22
CA GLU A 364 22.64 26.71 -11.66
C GLU A 364 23.37 27.68 -12.64
N ASN A 365 23.18 27.52 -13.94
CA ASN A 365 23.71 28.39 -14.96
C ASN A 365 22.96 29.73 -15.14
N GLY A 366 21.92 29.97 -14.28
CA GLY A 366 21.11 31.19 -14.32
C GLY A 366 20.02 31.19 -15.39
N ALA A 367 19.79 30.07 -16.07
CA ALA A 367 18.66 29.93 -16.98
C ALA A 367 17.39 29.55 -16.17
N ASP A 368 16.27 30.16 -16.52
CA ASP A 368 14.98 29.84 -15.96
C ASP A 368 14.06 29.27 -17.04
N ALA A 369 13.30 28.23 -16.67
CA ALA A 369 12.25 27.68 -17.51
C ALA A 369 10.90 27.78 -16.77
N THR A 370 9.88 28.24 -17.49
CA THR A 370 8.52 28.30 -16.96
C THR A 370 7.53 27.66 -17.89
N GLY A 371 6.50 27.04 -17.34
CA GLY A 371 5.44 26.41 -18.10
C GLY A 371 4.07 26.63 -17.44
N LEU A 372 3.04 26.78 -18.26
CA LEU A 372 1.65 26.82 -17.82
C LEU A 372 0.84 25.79 -18.61
N MET A 373 0.15 24.92 -17.90
CA MET A 373 -0.80 23.95 -18.46
C MET A 373 -2.17 24.18 -17.86
N GLN A 374 -3.21 24.10 -18.67
CA GLN A 374 -4.60 24.22 -18.21
C GLN A 374 -5.47 23.13 -18.82
N LEU A 375 -6.41 22.63 -18.05
CA LEU A 375 -7.38 21.61 -18.46
C LEU A 375 -8.79 22.08 -18.10
N VAL A 376 -9.67 22.04 -19.09
CA VAL A 376 -11.10 22.27 -18.89
C VAL A 376 -11.83 20.99 -19.34
N GLN A 377 -12.68 20.48 -18.49
CA GLN A 377 -13.54 19.35 -18.80
C GLN A 377 -14.98 19.71 -18.44
N ALA A 378 -15.91 19.32 -19.28
CA ALA A 378 -17.34 19.43 -19.02
C ALA A 378 -18.01 18.15 -19.47
N GLY A 379 -18.99 17.69 -18.73
CA GLY A 379 -19.73 16.48 -19.07
C GLY A 379 -21.18 16.58 -18.63
N VAL A 380 -22.01 15.82 -19.28
CA VAL A 380 -23.44 15.69 -19.01
C VAL A 380 -23.74 14.20 -18.88
N THR A 381 -24.39 13.81 -17.81
CA THR A 381 -24.90 12.46 -17.62
C THR A 381 -26.42 12.53 -17.54
N GLY A 382 -27.11 11.75 -18.37
CA GLY A 382 -28.57 11.75 -18.42
C GLY A 382 -29.14 10.34 -18.42
N GLU A 383 -30.24 10.13 -17.73
CA GLU A 383 -31.03 8.91 -17.79
C GLU A 383 -31.86 8.88 -19.11
N VAL A 384 -31.48 8.03 -20.04
CA VAL A 384 -32.12 7.90 -21.36
C VAL A 384 -33.37 7.05 -21.26
N ILE A 385 -33.33 6.00 -20.46
CA ILE A 385 -34.48 5.12 -20.20
C ILE A 385 -34.55 4.93 -18.67
N ALA A 386 -35.71 5.30 -18.11
CA ALA A 386 -35.92 5.27 -16.66
C ALA A 386 -35.50 3.91 -16.04
N ASN A 387 -34.54 3.95 -15.09
CA ASN A 387 -33.98 2.80 -14.39
C ASN A 387 -33.37 1.70 -15.29
N ARG A 388 -32.99 2.00 -16.55
CA ARG A 388 -32.45 0.99 -17.46
C ARG A 388 -31.22 1.42 -18.26
N LEU A 389 -31.11 2.68 -18.64
CA LEU A 389 -30.01 3.16 -19.48
C LEU A 389 -29.57 4.56 -19.07
N GLU A 390 -28.30 4.69 -18.74
CA GLU A 390 -27.63 5.96 -18.48
C GLU A 390 -26.62 6.22 -19.60
N ALA A 391 -26.56 7.45 -20.08
CA ALA A 391 -25.60 7.89 -21.07
C ALA A 391 -24.82 9.09 -20.54
N SER A 392 -23.50 9.12 -20.79
CA SER A 392 -22.61 10.20 -20.42
C SER A 392 -21.76 10.66 -21.62
N VAL A 393 -21.54 11.95 -21.70
CA VAL A 393 -20.64 12.60 -22.67
C VAL A 393 -19.68 13.52 -21.96
#